data_f5a6bc6e64cc1b7fa78570aea070c32f
#
_entry.id   f5a6bc6e64cc1b7fa78570aea070c32f
#
_cell.length_a   1.000
_cell.length_b   1.000
_cell.length_c   1.000
_cell.angle_alpha   90.00
_cell.angle_beta   90.00
_cell.angle_gamma   90.00
#
_symmetry.space_group_name_H-M   'P 1'
#
loop_
_entity.id
_entity.type
_entity.pdbx_description
1 polymer ?
#
loop_
_entity_poly.entity_id
_entity_poly.type
_entity_poly.pdbx_seq_one_letter_code
_entity_poly.pdbx_strand_id
1 'polypeptide(L)'
;MAAVRLARGHTSRDKIAKFEGCWHGHGDSFLSEAGSSALTLGVPTSPGVPQSVVDSTLTLPYNDADAVRAAMRENSGQIAAIIVEPVAGNMGTVPPREGFLPALRQIADEEGIVLIFDEVMTGFRVGPGGAQERYGVMPDLTCLGKIVGGGLPAAAYGGKREIMENVSPLGIKVSQAGTLSGNPLAMAAGLEQLTMLSEPGVYETLESRCADLAAGMADNLQKLGLNYALNRVGAMLCMFFTSQPVVDFASVETVDLARFKRYFWACLERGLYLAPSQYECMFPSLVHGEGDIEETLRIHFDALKAVH
;
A
#
# COMPACT_ATOMS: atom_id res chain seq x y z
N MET A 1 -2.00 13.80 0.60
CA MET A 1 -2.28 15.17 1.12
C MET A 1 -3.20 15.97 0.19
N ALA A 2 -2.85 16.19 -1.07
CA ALA A 2 -3.68 16.97 -2.01
C ALA A 2 -5.07 16.38 -2.24
N ALA A 3 -5.19 15.07 -2.46
CA ALA A 3 -6.47 14.38 -2.62
C ALA A 3 -7.41 14.54 -1.41
N VAL A 4 -6.88 14.45 -0.19
CA VAL A 4 -7.67 14.66 1.04
C VAL A 4 -8.13 16.12 1.18
N ARG A 5 -7.25 17.09 0.86
CA ARG A 5 -7.66 18.49 0.82
C ARG A 5 -8.80 18.73 -0.16
N LEU A 6 -8.71 18.07 -1.33
CA LEU A 6 -9.75 18.15 -2.35
C LEU A 6 -11.06 17.53 -1.86
N ALA A 7 -11.02 16.36 -1.23
CA ALA A 7 -12.18 15.70 -0.66
C ALA A 7 -12.84 16.55 0.43
N ARG A 8 -12.07 17.13 1.35
CA ARG A 8 -12.58 18.08 2.36
C ARG A 8 -13.25 19.29 1.72
N GLY A 9 -12.61 19.88 0.71
CA GLY A 9 -13.19 21.02 -0.02
C GLY A 9 -14.47 20.65 -0.75
N HIS A 10 -14.53 19.50 -1.39
CA HIS A 10 -15.69 19.03 -2.14
C HIS A 10 -16.90 18.73 -1.22
N THR A 11 -16.68 18.07 -0.08
CA THR A 11 -17.74 17.66 0.85
C THR A 11 -18.08 18.73 1.89
N SER A 12 -17.23 19.74 2.06
CA SER A 12 -17.30 20.72 3.18
C SER A 12 -17.31 20.07 4.57
N ARG A 13 -16.56 18.96 4.71
CA ARG A 13 -16.39 18.17 5.94
C ARG A 13 -14.91 18.09 6.30
N ASP A 14 -14.59 17.94 7.60
CA ASP A 14 -13.22 18.04 8.08
C ASP A 14 -12.54 16.71 8.37
N LYS A 15 -13.29 15.73 8.89
CA LYS A 15 -12.71 14.44 9.30
C LYS A 15 -12.40 13.54 8.11
N ILE A 16 -11.39 12.70 8.29
CA ILE A 16 -11.07 11.61 7.37
C ILE A 16 -10.97 10.29 8.13
N ALA A 17 -11.25 9.19 7.45
CA ALA A 17 -10.99 7.86 7.93
C ALA A 17 -9.84 7.24 7.14
N LYS A 18 -8.89 6.61 7.85
CA LYS A 18 -7.79 5.80 7.31
C LYS A 18 -7.72 4.48 8.07
N PHE A 19 -6.80 3.60 7.69
CA PHE A 19 -6.67 2.28 8.30
C PHE A 19 -5.34 2.10 9.02
N GLU A 20 -5.36 1.32 10.10
CA GLU A 20 -4.18 0.87 10.83
C GLU A 20 -3.17 0.23 9.89
N GLY A 21 -1.89 0.46 10.12
CA GLY A 21 -0.81 -0.09 9.30
C GLY A 21 -0.66 0.52 7.90
N CYS A 22 -1.64 1.29 7.41
CA CYS A 22 -1.54 1.97 6.12
C CYS A 22 -0.73 3.28 6.22
N TRP A 23 -0.01 3.60 5.13
CA TRP A 23 0.80 4.80 5.01
C TRP A 23 0.36 5.65 3.82
N HIS A 24 0.06 6.93 4.08
CA HIS A 24 -0.43 7.86 3.05
C HIS A 24 0.46 9.10 2.90
N GLY A 25 1.77 8.93 3.17
CA GLY A 25 2.75 10.02 3.15
C GLY A 25 2.87 10.73 4.49
N HIS A 26 3.77 11.73 4.56
CA HIS A 26 4.17 12.39 5.81
C HIS A 26 3.41 13.69 6.12
N GLY A 27 2.20 13.86 5.57
CA GLY A 27 1.32 14.97 6.00
C GLY A 27 0.74 14.67 7.38
N ASP A 28 0.65 15.69 8.24
CA ASP A 28 0.28 15.56 9.66
C ASP A 28 -0.98 14.71 9.89
N SER A 29 -2.00 14.84 9.04
CA SER A 29 -3.24 14.02 9.11
C SER A 29 -3.03 12.51 8.97
N PHE A 30 -1.84 12.06 8.56
CA PHE A 30 -1.55 10.63 8.32
C PHE A 30 -0.53 10.05 9.31
N LEU A 31 0.05 10.88 10.20
CA LEU A 31 1.12 10.47 11.10
C LEU A 31 0.65 9.94 12.46
N SER A 32 -0.66 9.72 12.62
CA SER A 32 -1.21 8.94 13.73
C SER A 32 -1.35 7.48 13.30
N GLU A 33 -0.85 6.54 14.12
CA GLU A 33 -0.95 5.07 13.91
C GLU A 33 -0.58 4.65 12.48
N ALA A 34 0.55 5.16 11.97
CA ALA A 34 0.93 5.09 10.56
C ALA A 34 1.99 4.03 10.29
N GLY A 35 1.62 3.02 9.51
CA GLY A 35 2.45 2.11 8.69
C GLY A 35 3.76 1.58 9.28
N SER A 36 4.61 1.05 8.40
CA SER A 36 5.89 0.39 8.73
C SER A 36 6.87 1.25 9.52
N SER A 37 6.88 2.57 9.30
CA SER A 37 7.78 3.48 10.04
C SER A 37 7.38 3.60 11.51
N ALA A 38 6.10 3.73 11.82
CA ALA A 38 5.60 3.77 13.19
C ALA A 38 5.85 2.43 13.90
N LEU A 39 5.58 1.31 13.23
CA LEU A 39 5.85 -0.04 13.73
C LEU A 39 7.34 -0.27 13.99
N THR A 40 8.20 0.13 13.06
CA THR A 40 9.65 -0.05 13.17
C THR A 40 10.25 0.81 14.28
N LEU A 41 9.73 2.04 14.46
CA LEU A 41 10.22 2.98 15.48
C LEU A 41 9.49 2.86 16.84
N GLY A 42 8.38 2.11 16.89
CA GLY A 42 7.58 1.95 18.12
C GLY A 42 6.88 3.24 18.58
N VAL A 43 6.58 4.16 17.63
CA VAL A 43 5.94 5.44 17.92
C VAL A 43 4.58 5.50 17.23
N PRO A 44 3.47 5.36 17.96
CA PRO A 44 2.13 5.28 17.35
C PRO A 44 1.71 6.59 16.67
N THR A 45 2.12 7.74 17.20
CA THR A 45 1.86 9.06 16.60
C THR A 45 3.15 9.87 16.57
N SER A 46 3.45 10.51 15.45
CA SER A 46 4.68 11.29 15.33
C SER A 46 4.68 12.48 16.29
N PRO A 47 5.75 12.67 17.10
CA PRO A 47 5.94 13.92 17.83
C PRO A 47 5.90 15.13 16.91
N GLY A 48 5.28 16.21 17.35
CA GLY A 48 5.14 17.44 16.58
C GLY A 48 3.83 17.58 15.80
N VAL A 49 3.01 16.50 15.71
CA VAL A 49 1.66 16.61 15.15
C VAL A 49 0.71 17.23 16.20
N PRO A 50 0.03 18.35 15.89
CA PRO A 50 -0.92 18.97 16.82
C PRO A 50 -2.12 18.05 17.11
N GLN A 51 -2.60 18.03 18.35
CA GLN A 51 -3.74 17.20 18.75
C GLN A 51 -5.00 17.46 17.90
N SER A 52 -5.26 18.72 17.53
CA SER A 52 -6.40 19.06 16.67
C SER A 52 -6.36 18.42 15.28
N VAL A 53 -5.17 18.09 14.78
CA VAL A 53 -5.00 17.35 13.52
C VAL A 53 -5.27 15.87 13.74
N VAL A 54 -4.78 15.30 14.84
CA VAL A 54 -5.06 13.92 15.23
C VAL A 54 -6.57 13.71 15.39
N ASP A 55 -7.27 14.62 16.08
CA ASP A 55 -8.72 14.55 16.34
C ASP A 55 -9.58 14.60 15.07
N SER A 56 -9.00 15.09 13.96
CA SER A 56 -9.64 15.11 12.64
C SER A 56 -9.40 13.86 11.79
N THR A 57 -8.68 12.87 12.34
CA THR A 57 -8.34 11.63 11.64
C THR A 57 -8.80 10.42 12.43
N LEU A 58 -9.70 9.63 11.85
CA LEU A 58 -10.13 8.35 12.41
C LEU A 58 -9.23 7.25 11.86
N THR A 59 -8.61 6.47 12.74
CA THR A 59 -7.87 5.27 12.35
C THR A 59 -8.73 4.06 12.67
N LEU A 60 -9.00 3.23 11.67
CA LEU A 60 -9.93 2.10 11.73
C LEU A 60 -9.19 0.79 11.44
N PRO A 61 -9.68 -0.35 11.96
CA PRO A 61 -9.11 -1.65 11.62
C PRO A 61 -9.23 -1.94 10.12
N TYR A 62 -8.12 -2.40 9.51
CA TYR A 62 -8.14 -2.87 8.13
C TYR A 62 -8.90 -4.20 8.03
N ASN A 63 -9.65 -4.40 6.95
CA ASN A 63 -10.49 -5.59 6.73
C ASN A 63 -11.70 -5.75 7.67
N ASP A 64 -12.13 -4.67 8.34
CA ASP A 64 -13.32 -4.66 9.20
C ASP A 64 -14.33 -3.61 8.70
N ALA A 65 -15.24 -4.03 7.82
CA ALA A 65 -16.30 -3.15 7.29
C ALA A 65 -17.33 -2.75 8.35
N ASP A 66 -17.53 -3.56 9.38
CA ASP A 66 -18.49 -3.25 10.47
C ASP A 66 -17.96 -2.14 11.37
N ALA A 67 -16.65 -2.14 11.66
CA ALA A 67 -16.00 -1.03 12.36
C ALA A 67 -16.11 0.28 11.54
N VAL A 68 -15.95 0.20 10.22
CA VAL A 68 -16.16 1.38 9.35
C VAL A 68 -17.58 1.89 9.44
N ARG A 69 -18.59 1.02 9.35
CA ARG A 69 -20.01 1.43 9.47
C ARG A 69 -20.32 2.03 10.84
N ALA A 70 -19.74 1.50 11.91
CA ALA A 70 -19.90 2.05 13.26
C ALA A 70 -19.31 3.47 13.34
N ALA A 71 -18.09 3.67 12.86
CA ALA A 71 -17.43 4.97 12.83
C ALA A 71 -18.21 6.01 12.00
N MET A 72 -18.82 5.61 10.87
CA MET A 72 -19.69 6.50 10.09
C MET A 72 -20.91 6.95 10.88
N ARG A 73 -21.60 6.04 11.58
CA ARG A 73 -22.75 6.39 12.43
C ARG A 73 -22.37 7.36 13.55
N GLU A 74 -21.26 7.13 14.24
CA GLU A 74 -20.77 7.97 15.33
C GLU A 74 -20.33 9.36 14.88
N ASN A 75 -19.87 9.48 13.62
CA ASN A 75 -19.39 10.72 13.04
C ASN A 75 -20.24 11.19 11.86
N SER A 76 -21.55 10.92 11.91
CA SER A 76 -22.48 11.25 10.81
C SER A 76 -22.35 12.70 10.35
N GLY A 77 -22.19 12.88 9.03
CA GLY A 77 -22.05 14.18 8.39
C GLY A 77 -20.71 14.91 8.63
N GLN A 78 -19.73 14.31 9.33
CA GLN A 78 -18.45 14.95 9.64
C GLN A 78 -17.30 14.43 8.78
N ILE A 79 -17.42 13.22 8.21
CA ILE A 79 -16.34 12.56 7.46
C ILE A 79 -16.38 13.01 6.00
N ALA A 80 -15.25 13.52 5.51
CA ALA A 80 -15.04 13.95 4.13
C ALA A 80 -14.67 12.79 3.21
N ALA A 81 -13.83 11.88 3.70
CA ALA A 81 -13.27 10.80 2.88
C ALA A 81 -12.88 9.60 3.73
N ILE A 82 -12.91 8.43 3.07
CA ILE A 82 -12.13 7.24 3.44
C ILE A 82 -10.93 7.17 2.50
N ILE A 83 -9.71 7.03 3.05
CA ILE A 83 -8.51 6.73 2.27
C ILE A 83 -8.00 5.35 2.67
N VAL A 84 -7.69 4.52 1.68
CA VAL A 84 -7.26 3.14 1.88
C VAL A 84 -6.17 2.74 0.89
N GLU A 85 -5.16 1.99 1.33
CA GLU A 85 -4.34 1.18 0.44
C GLU A 85 -5.18 -0.06 0.06
N PRO A 86 -5.59 -0.25 -1.20
CA PRO A 86 -6.47 -1.37 -1.56
C PRO A 86 -5.82 -2.74 -1.36
N VAL A 87 -4.50 -2.81 -1.38
CA VAL A 87 -3.67 -3.85 -0.77
C VAL A 87 -2.71 -3.12 0.15
N ALA A 88 -2.79 -3.36 1.45
CA ALA A 88 -1.90 -2.69 2.37
C ALA A 88 -0.46 -3.18 2.14
N GLY A 89 0.45 -2.24 1.85
CA GLY A 89 1.85 -2.52 1.53
C GLY A 89 2.83 -1.99 2.58
N ASN A 90 2.33 -1.23 3.56
CA ASN A 90 3.14 -0.61 4.61
C ASN A 90 3.06 -1.34 5.97
N MET A 91 2.48 -2.53 5.98
CA MET A 91 2.50 -3.49 7.09
C MET A 91 2.83 -4.91 6.58
N GLY A 92 3.64 -4.99 5.52
CA GLY A 92 3.81 -6.15 4.67
C GLY A 92 2.70 -6.22 3.61
N THR A 93 2.62 -7.30 2.84
CA THR A 93 1.56 -7.48 1.84
C THR A 93 0.31 -8.03 2.52
N VAL A 94 -0.68 -7.18 2.82
CA VAL A 94 -1.95 -7.62 3.40
C VAL A 94 -3.08 -7.36 2.41
N PRO A 95 -3.63 -8.41 1.77
CA PRO A 95 -4.71 -8.26 0.81
C PRO A 95 -6.03 -7.87 1.49
N PRO A 96 -6.94 -7.19 0.78
CA PRO A 96 -8.29 -6.99 1.26
C PRO A 96 -9.02 -8.34 1.34
N ARG A 97 -9.78 -8.56 2.41
CA ARG A 97 -10.71 -9.70 2.49
C ARG A 97 -11.79 -9.53 1.43
N GLU A 98 -12.35 -10.67 1.01
CA GLU A 98 -13.49 -10.66 0.10
C GLU A 98 -14.63 -9.76 0.65
N GLY A 99 -15.16 -8.89 -0.20
CA GLY A 99 -16.23 -7.97 0.16
C GLY A 99 -15.78 -6.67 0.86
N PHE A 100 -14.54 -6.55 1.35
CA PHE A 100 -14.10 -5.35 2.09
C PHE A 100 -14.10 -4.09 1.21
N LEU A 101 -13.42 -4.11 0.05
CA LEU A 101 -13.40 -2.93 -0.84
C LEU A 101 -14.78 -2.59 -1.41
N PRO A 102 -15.61 -3.56 -1.86
CA PRO A 102 -17.00 -3.29 -2.21
C PRO A 102 -17.81 -2.65 -1.08
N ALA A 103 -17.63 -3.10 0.18
CA ALA A 103 -18.28 -2.50 1.32
C ALA A 103 -17.85 -1.04 1.55
N LEU A 104 -16.57 -0.71 1.39
CA LEU A 104 -16.09 0.69 1.46
C LEU A 104 -16.73 1.56 0.38
N ARG A 105 -16.88 1.02 -0.85
CA ARG A 105 -17.54 1.75 -1.93
C ARG A 105 -19.02 2.01 -1.58
N GLN A 106 -19.72 0.98 -1.11
CA GLN A 106 -21.12 1.11 -0.70
C GLN A 106 -21.28 2.14 0.43
N ILE A 107 -20.45 2.07 1.47
CA ILE A 107 -20.48 3.02 2.59
C ILE A 107 -20.25 4.45 2.09
N ALA A 108 -19.27 4.63 1.19
CA ALA A 108 -18.97 5.95 0.66
C ALA A 108 -20.13 6.52 -0.15
N ASP A 109 -20.83 5.70 -0.92
CA ASP A 109 -22.03 6.12 -1.65
C ASP A 109 -23.21 6.46 -0.73
N GLU A 110 -23.45 5.63 0.30
CA GLU A 110 -24.53 5.84 1.28
C GLU A 110 -24.34 7.11 2.10
N GLU A 111 -23.11 7.42 2.52
CA GLU A 111 -22.75 8.55 3.37
C GLU A 111 -22.41 9.84 2.59
N GLY A 112 -22.32 9.76 1.27
CA GLY A 112 -21.92 10.87 0.40
C GLY A 112 -20.53 11.38 0.74
N ILE A 113 -19.56 10.47 0.93
CA ILE A 113 -18.14 10.74 1.21
C ILE A 113 -17.27 10.30 0.06
N VAL A 114 -16.04 10.80 0.00
CA VAL A 114 -15.10 10.47 -1.08
C VAL A 114 -14.31 9.22 -0.72
N LEU A 115 -14.38 8.19 -1.55
CA LEU A 115 -13.51 7.02 -1.46
C LEU A 115 -12.22 7.30 -2.23
N ILE A 116 -11.07 7.25 -1.53
CA ILE A 116 -9.75 7.47 -2.10
C ILE A 116 -8.97 6.16 -2.06
N PHE A 117 -8.57 5.64 -3.22
CA PHE A 117 -7.58 4.56 -3.28
C PHE A 117 -6.19 5.15 -3.34
N ASP A 118 -5.38 4.81 -2.34
CA ASP A 118 -3.95 5.06 -2.38
C ASP A 118 -3.27 3.92 -3.14
N GLU A 119 -3.10 4.13 -4.43
CA GLU A 119 -2.42 3.22 -5.34
C GLU A 119 -0.95 3.61 -5.57
N VAL A 120 -0.34 4.30 -4.64
CA VAL A 120 1.09 4.64 -4.72
C VAL A 120 1.97 3.39 -4.75
N MET A 121 1.54 2.29 -4.12
CA MET A 121 2.20 0.99 -4.25
C MET A 121 1.57 0.08 -5.30
N THR A 122 0.25 -0.02 -5.33
CA THR A 122 -0.49 -1.00 -6.14
C THR A 122 -0.66 -0.57 -7.60
N GLY A 123 -0.69 0.74 -7.87
CA GLY A 123 -0.82 1.28 -9.22
C GLY A 123 0.34 0.83 -10.12
N PHE A 124 0.01 0.22 -11.25
CA PHE A 124 0.96 -0.38 -12.20
C PHE A 124 1.84 -1.49 -11.60
N ARG A 125 1.56 -1.93 -10.36
CA ARG A 125 2.29 -3.01 -9.69
C ARG A 125 1.52 -4.33 -9.73
N VAL A 126 0.25 -4.30 -9.39
CA VAL A 126 -0.60 -5.49 -9.33
C VAL A 126 -1.38 -5.77 -10.62
N GLY A 127 -1.17 -4.95 -11.62
CA GLY A 127 -1.77 -5.00 -12.95
C GLY A 127 -1.74 -3.64 -13.63
N PRO A 128 -2.06 -3.54 -14.93
CA PRO A 128 -2.04 -2.29 -15.70
C PRO A 128 -3.01 -1.25 -15.13
N GLY A 129 -4.20 -1.66 -14.70
CA GLY A 129 -5.19 -0.79 -14.06
C GLY A 129 -5.12 -0.77 -12.52
N GLY A 130 -4.04 -1.30 -11.93
CA GLY A 130 -3.84 -1.29 -10.48
C GLY A 130 -4.83 -2.17 -9.73
N ALA A 131 -5.03 -1.88 -8.46
CA ALA A 131 -5.93 -2.64 -7.60
C ALA A 131 -7.41 -2.35 -7.91
N GLN A 132 -7.76 -1.16 -8.37
CA GLN A 132 -9.13 -0.85 -8.77
C GLN A 132 -9.64 -1.77 -9.89
N GLU A 133 -8.80 -2.06 -10.88
CA GLU A 133 -9.14 -3.03 -11.95
C GLU A 133 -9.15 -4.46 -11.39
N ARG A 134 -8.12 -4.84 -10.63
CA ARG A 134 -7.96 -6.19 -10.08
C ARG A 134 -9.13 -6.63 -9.18
N TYR A 135 -9.68 -5.72 -8.40
CA TYR A 135 -10.79 -5.98 -7.47
C TYR A 135 -12.14 -5.50 -7.98
N GLY A 136 -12.19 -4.86 -9.15
CA GLY A 136 -13.45 -4.38 -9.76
C GLY A 136 -14.14 -3.29 -8.96
N VAL A 137 -13.41 -2.49 -8.19
CA VAL A 137 -13.96 -1.41 -7.35
C VAL A 137 -13.37 -0.08 -7.77
N MET A 138 -14.23 0.83 -8.23
CA MET A 138 -13.81 2.16 -8.66
C MET A 138 -13.89 3.17 -7.52
N PRO A 139 -12.77 3.80 -7.12
CA PRO A 139 -12.77 4.89 -6.15
C PRO A 139 -13.28 6.18 -6.78
N ASP A 140 -13.52 7.18 -5.95
CA ASP A 140 -13.80 8.55 -6.42
C ASP A 140 -12.52 9.29 -6.81
N LEU A 141 -11.44 9.03 -6.06
CA LEU A 141 -10.09 9.53 -6.34
C LEU A 141 -9.06 8.41 -6.23
N THR A 142 -8.05 8.44 -7.08
CA THR A 142 -6.88 7.56 -7.06
C THR A 142 -5.63 8.40 -6.87
N CYS A 143 -4.74 7.97 -5.95
CA CYS A 143 -3.40 8.54 -5.80
C CYS A 143 -2.37 7.59 -6.41
N LEU A 144 -1.44 8.12 -7.20
CA LEU A 144 -0.35 7.40 -7.85
C LEU A 144 1.00 7.99 -7.47
N GLY A 145 2.02 7.16 -7.42
CA GLY A 145 3.41 7.53 -7.16
C GLY A 145 4.34 6.40 -7.57
N LYS A 146 5.56 6.39 -7.04
CA LYS A 146 6.54 5.32 -7.28
C LYS A 146 6.70 4.98 -8.77
N ILE A 147 6.10 3.90 -9.25
CA ILE A 147 6.22 3.39 -10.63
C ILE A 147 5.87 4.48 -11.66
N VAL A 148 4.83 5.30 -11.41
CA VAL A 148 4.43 6.36 -12.34
C VAL A 148 5.54 7.37 -12.65
N GLY A 149 6.52 7.50 -11.77
CA GLY A 149 7.65 8.39 -11.94
C GLY A 149 8.84 7.82 -12.72
N GLY A 150 8.83 6.51 -13.06
CA GLY A 150 9.95 5.88 -13.77
C GLY A 150 11.30 6.03 -13.05
N GLY A 151 11.30 5.95 -11.71
CA GLY A 151 12.49 6.14 -10.86
C GLY A 151 12.75 7.59 -10.45
N LEU A 152 12.01 8.55 -10.98
CA LEU A 152 12.11 9.97 -10.63
C LEU A 152 10.94 10.42 -9.73
N PRO A 153 11.09 11.54 -8.99
CA PRO A 153 10.07 12.03 -8.07
C PRO A 153 8.88 12.61 -8.84
N ALA A 154 7.90 11.77 -9.11
CA ALA A 154 6.60 12.15 -9.67
C ALA A 154 5.48 11.47 -8.89
N ALA A 155 4.36 12.16 -8.78
CA ALA A 155 3.12 11.67 -8.23
C ALA A 155 1.95 12.32 -8.95
N ALA A 156 0.82 11.64 -8.94
CA ALA A 156 -0.42 12.14 -9.52
C ALA A 156 -1.61 11.76 -8.62
N TYR A 157 -2.67 12.52 -8.74
CA TYR A 157 -3.98 12.11 -8.26
C TYR A 157 -5.04 12.56 -9.26
N GLY A 158 -6.12 11.80 -9.33
CA GLY A 158 -7.21 12.06 -10.26
C GLY A 158 -8.42 11.24 -9.89
N GLY A 159 -9.51 11.43 -10.63
CA GLY A 159 -10.74 10.68 -10.42
C GLY A 159 -11.96 11.36 -11.03
N LYS A 160 -13.11 11.30 -10.35
CA LYS A 160 -14.37 11.84 -10.83
C LYS A 160 -14.26 13.33 -11.18
N ARG A 161 -14.79 13.68 -12.35
CA ARG A 161 -14.71 15.04 -12.89
C ARG A 161 -15.30 16.07 -11.93
N GLU A 162 -16.46 15.82 -11.37
CA GLU A 162 -17.15 16.72 -10.43
C GLU A 162 -16.36 17.03 -9.17
N ILE A 163 -15.46 16.12 -8.76
CA ILE A 163 -14.53 16.35 -7.65
C ILE A 163 -13.32 17.13 -8.15
N MET A 164 -12.72 16.71 -9.27
CA MET A 164 -11.49 17.32 -9.81
C MET A 164 -11.70 18.78 -10.25
N GLU A 165 -12.89 19.13 -10.73
CA GLU A 165 -13.20 20.52 -11.12
C GLU A 165 -13.10 21.51 -9.95
N ASN A 166 -13.14 21.08 -8.69
CA ASN A 166 -12.91 21.93 -7.54
C ASN A 166 -11.46 22.43 -7.42
N VAL A 167 -10.50 21.84 -8.11
CA VAL A 167 -9.13 22.38 -8.25
C VAL A 167 -9.09 23.51 -9.28
N SER A 168 -9.98 23.49 -10.26
CA SER A 168 -10.08 24.49 -11.32
C SER A 168 -10.58 25.85 -10.80
N PRO A 169 -10.24 26.96 -11.47
CA PRO A 169 -10.88 28.25 -11.20
C PRO A 169 -12.40 28.26 -11.40
N LEU A 170 -12.97 27.21 -11.99
CA LEU A 170 -14.41 27.06 -12.21
C LEU A 170 -15.16 26.53 -10.99
N GLY A 171 -14.48 25.80 -10.07
CA GLY A 171 -15.06 25.25 -8.84
C GLY A 171 -14.76 26.08 -7.60
N ILE A 172 -14.75 25.43 -6.42
CA ILE A 172 -14.49 26.06 -5.11
C ILE A 172 -13.03 26.47 -4.91
N LYS A 173 -12.17 26.25 -5.89
CA LYS A 173 -10.78 26.70 -5.96
C LYS A 173 -9.89 26.10 -4.85
N VAL A 174 -9.99 24.80 -4.63
CA VAL A 174 -9.05 24.09 -3.76
C VAL A 174 -7.63 24.29 -4.28
N SER A 175 -6.75 24.82 -3.43
CA SER A 175 -5.39 25.16 -3.84
C SER A 175 -4.55 23.91 -4.09
N GLN A 176 -3.96 23.85 -5.27
CA GLN A 176 -2.97 22.85 -5.66
C GLN A 176 -1.76 23.57 -6.28
N ALA A 177 -0.58 23.36 -5.72
CA ALA A 177 0.66 23.95 -6.22
C ALA A 177 1.85 23.03 -5.93
N GLY A 178 2.87 23.12 -6.76
CA GLY A 178 4.15 22.45 -6.58
C GLY A 178 5.12 22.93 -7.66
N THR A 179 6.24 23.53 -7.24
CA THR A 179 7.23 24.11 -8.17
C THR A 179 7.73 23.11 -9.20
N LEU A 180 7.91 21.84 -8.80
CA LEU A 180 8.40 20.77 -9.67
C LEU A 180 7.28 19.88 -10.24
N SER A 181 6.00 20.23 -10.03
CA SER A 181 4.89 19.50 -10.61
C SER A 181 4.95 19.55 -12.13
N GLY A 182 4.91 18.37 -12.78
CA GLY A 182 4.97 18.25 -14.23
C GLY A 182 6.36 18.59 -14.81
N ASN A 183 7.45 18.52 -14.03
CA ASN A 183 8.78 18.76 -14.55
C ASN A 183 9.09 17.78 -15.71
N PRO A 184 9.69 18.26 -16.82
CA PRO A 184 9.82 17.50 -18.03
C PRO A 184 10.67 16.23 -17.88
N LEU A 185 11.65 16.23 -16.98
CA LEU A 185 12.50 15.08 -16.76
C LEU A 185 11.72 13.90 -16.15
N ALA A 186 10.94 14.16 -15.08
CA ALA A 186 10.11 13.14 -14.45
C ALA A 186 8.95 12.71 -15.35
N MET A 187 8.40 13.64 -16.16
CA MET A 187 7.35 13.29 -17.13
C MET A 187 7.87 12.38 -18.23
N ALA A 188 9.07 12.64 -18.76
CA ALA A 188 9.70 11.80 -19.77
C ALA A 188 10.01 10.39 -19.23
N ALA A 189 10.59 10.29 -18.03
CA ALA A 189 10.88 9.00 -17.40
C ALA A 189 9.60 8.21 -17.08
N GLY A 190 8.58 8.88 -16.57
CA GLY A 190 7.29 8.25 -16.29
C GLY A 190 6.60 7.77 -17.55
N LEU A 191 6.61 8.57 -18.62
CA LEU A 191 6.05 8.18 -19.93
C LEU A 191 6.74 6.93 -20.47
N GLU A 192 8.07 6.89 -20.48
CA GLU A 192 8.84 5.73 -20.93
C GLU A 192 8.52 4.49 -20.07
N GLN A 193 8.52 4.63 -18.76
CA GLN A 193 8.15 3.54 -17.84
C GLN A 193 6.76 2.96 -18.17
N LEU A 194 5.76 3.82 -18.35
CA LEU A 194 4.40 3.38 -18.65
C LEU A 194 4.29 2.78 -20.05
N THR A 195 5.06 3.29 -21.02
CA THR A 195 5.13 2.71 -22.38
C THR A 195 5.68 1.29 -22.33
N MET A 196 6.80 1.07 -21.62
CA MET A 196 7.37 -0.28 -21.43
C MET A 196 6.38 -1.22 -20.73
N LEU A 197 5.69 -0.75 -19.70
CA LEU A 197 4.70 -1.55 -18.97
C LEU A 197 3.45 -1.87 -19.82
N SER A 198 3.18 -1.12 -20.87
CA SER A 198 2.05 -1.36 -21.78
C SER A 198 2.37 -2.39 -22.86
N GLU A 199 3.60 -2.87 -22.96
CA GLU A 199 3.99 -3.88 -23.94
C GLU A 199 3.32 -5.24 -23.62
N PRO A 200 2.86 -5.97 -24.66
CA PRO A 200 2.26 -7.29 -24.45
C PRO A 200 3.20 -8.26 -23.73
N GLY A 201 2.67 -9.06 -22.80
CA GLY A 201 3.43 -10.07 -22.08
C GLY A 201 4.20 -9.57 -20.85
N VAL A 202 4.26 -8.26 -20.61
CA VAL A 202 4.98 -7.67 -19.47
C VAL A 202 4.38 -8.13 -18.14
N TYR A 203 3.07 -7.96 -17.97
CA TYR A 203 2.40 -8.33 -16.72
C TYR A 203 2.29 -9.83 -16.54
N GLU A 204 2.10 -10.59 -17.61
CA GLU A 204 2.09 -12.06 -17.58
C GLU A 204 3.44 -12.61 -17.13
N THR A 205 4.54 -12.05 -17.65
CA THR A 205 5.91 -12.42 -17.24
C THR A 205 6.16 -12.06 -15.78
N LEU A 206 5.76 -10.87 -15.35
CA LEU A 206 5.93 -10.42 -13.97
C LEU A 206 5.14 -11.28 -13.00
N GLU A 207 3.88 -11.60 -13.32
CA GLU A 207 3.02 -12.46 -12.52
C GLU A 207 3.60 -13.87 -12.39
N SER A 208 4.08 -14.47 -13.49
CA SER A 208 4.71 -15.80 -13.50
C SER A 208 5.93 -15.82 -12.58
N ARG A 209 6.87 -14.89 -12.75
CA ARG A 209 8.09 -14.82 -11.91
C ARG A 209 7.79 -14.67 -10.43
N CYS A 210 6.80 -13.84 -10.09
CA CYS A 210 6.42 -13.66 -8.70
C CYS A 210 5.69 -14.87 -8.13
N ALA A 211 4.92 -15.58 -8.96
CA ALA A 211 4.29 -16.85 -8.58
C ALA A 211 5.34 -17.92 -8.32
N ASP A 212 6.35 -18.05 -9.19
CA ASP A 212 7.44 -19.01 -9.05
C ASP A 212 8.27 -18.74 -7.78
N LEU A 213 8.60 -17.47 -7.51
CA LEU A 213 9.26 -17.08 -6.27
C LEU A 213 8.45 -17.44 -5.04
N ALA A 214 7.16 -17.10 -5.02
CA ALA A 214 6.29 -17.40 -3.90
C ALA A 214 6.11 -18.91 -3.68
N ALA A 215 5.94 -19.69 -4.75
CA ALA A 215 5.83 -21.14 -4.71
C ALA A 215 7.13 -21.78 -4.17
N GLY A 216 8.28 -21.31 -4.64
CA GLY A 216 9.58 -21.78 -4.15
C GLY A 216 9.85 -21.43 -2.69
N MET A 217 9.42 -20.24 -2.24
CA MET A 217 9.49 -19.88 -0.82
C MET A 217 8.59 -20.79 0.04
N ALA A 218 7.37 -21.07 -0.40
CA ALA A 218 6.47 -21.98 0.29
C ALA A 218 7.03 -23.42 0.36
N ASP A 219 7.63 -23.91 -0.73
CA ASP A 219 8.31 -25.22 -0.78
C ASP A 219 9.50 -25.27 0.19
N ASN A 220 10.29 -24.21 0.28
CA ASN A 220 11.38 -24.11 1.25
C ASN A 220 10.87 -24.18 2.70
N LEU A 221 9.78 -23.49 3.01
CA LEU A 221 9.14 -23.56 4.33
C LEU A 221 8.68 -24.99 4.62
N GLN A 222 8.03 -25.64 3.68
CA GLN A 222 7.57 -27.03 3.83
C GLN A 222 8.73 -28.00 4.06
N LYS A 223 9.81 -27.89 3.26
CA LYS A 223 11.02 -28.75 3.41
C LYS A 223 11.69 -28.61 4.79
N LEU A 224 11.60 -27.43 5.38
CA LEU A 224 12.16 -27.15 6.71
C LEU A 224 11.17 -27.39 7.85
N GLY A 225 9.94 -27.81 7.56
CA GLY A 225 8.89 -28.00 8.57
C GLY A 225 8.44 -26.69 9.24
N LEU A 226 8.58 -25.55 8.54
CA LEU A 226 8.22 -24.23 9.02
C LEU A 226 6.83 -23.83 8.54
N ASN A 227 6.05 -23.21 9.41
CA ASN A 227 4.69 -22.74 9.11
C ASN A 227 4.63 -21.23 9.23
N TYR A 228 5.26 -20.50 8.29
CA TYR A 228 5.20 -19.04 8.23
C TYR A 228 4.15 -18.59 7.21
N ALA A 229 3.46 -17.48 7.53
CA ALA A 229 2.50 -16.89 6.62
C ALA A 229 3.22 -16.26 5.42
N LEU A 230 2.71 -16.51 4.23
CA LEU A 230 3.21 -15.93 2.98
C LEU A 230 2.04 -15.33 2.22
N ASN A 231 2.00 -14.01 2.09
CA ASN A 231 0.99 -13.30 1.34
C ASN A 231 1.56 -12.80 0.01
N ARG A 232 0.75 -12.88 -1.06
CA ARG A 232 1.10 -12.36 -2.39
C ARG A 232 -0.12 -11.76 -3.08
N VAL A 233 0.07 -10.62 -3.73
CA VAL A 233 -0.88 -10.02 -4.65
C VAL A 233 -0.11 -9.49 -5.87
N GLY A 234 -0.27 -10.15 -7.02
CA GLY A 234 0.53 -9.80 -8.20
C GLY A 234 2.03 -9.86 -7.90
N ALA A 235 2.73 -8.77 -8.18
CA ALA A 235 4.16 -8.61 -7.93
C ALA A 235 4.48 -7.98 -6.55
N MET A 236 3.61 -8.17 -5.58
CA MET A 236 3.84 -7.81 -4.17
C MET A 236 3.78 -9.09 -3.34
N LEU A 237 4.80 -9.38 -2.54
CA LEU A 237 4.80 -10.51 -1.64
C LEU A 237 5.51 -10.19 -0.33
N CYS A 238 5.12 -10.89 0.74
CA CYS A 238 5.76 -10.78 2.05
C CYS A 238 5.63 -12.12 2.79
N MET A 239 6.75 -12.59 3.35
CA MET A 239 6.77 -13.68 4.32
C MET A 239 6.79 -13.10 5.71
N PHE A 240 5.88 -13.55 6.57
CA PHE A 240 5.75 -13.11 7.94
C PHE A 240 6.23 -14.20 8.89
N PHE A 241 7.10 -13.85 9.83
CA PHE A 241 7.61 -14.77 10.84
C PHE A 241 6.58 -15.04 11.94
N THR A 242 5.41 -15.52 11.53
CA THR A 242 4.30 -15.96 12.37
C THR A 242 3.58 -17.13 11.70
N SER A 243 3.02 -18.03 12.50
CA SER A 243 2.19 -19.14 12.00
C SER A 243 0.71 -18.77 11.84
N GLN A 244 0.32 -17.57 12.27
CA GLN A 244 -1.05 -17.09 12.14
C GLN A 244 -1.28 -16.51 10.74
N PRO A 245 -2.47 -16.67 10.16
CA PRO A 245 -2.83 -15.93 8.96
C PRO A 245 -2.71 -14.41 9.18
N VAL A 246 -2.02 -13.71 8.30
CA VAL A 246 -1.84 -12.25 8.37
C VAL A 246 -2.85 -11.58 7.46
N VAL A 247 -3.83 -10.91 8.06
CA VAL A 247 -5.01 -10.36 7.39
C VAL A 247 -5.38 -8.93 7.81
N ASP A 248 -4.75 -8.42 8.89
CA ASP A 248 -4.98 -7.11 9.49
C ASP A 248 -3.76 -6.68 10.32
N PHE A 249 -3.82 -5.48 10.89
CA PHE A 249 -2.71 -4.94 11.68
C PHE A 249 -2.42 -5.78 12.93
N ALA A 250 -3.45 -6.22 13.65
CA ALA A 250 -3.28 -7.03 14.87
C ALA A 250 -2.57 -8.36 14.58
N SER A 251 -2.87 -8.99 13.44
CA SER A 251 -2.17 -10.22 13.03
C SER A 251 -0.72 -9.96 12.60
N VAL A 252 -0.42 -8.77 12.05
CA VAL A 252 0.97 -8.36 11.73
C VAL A 252 1.80 -8.20 13.02
N GLU A 253 1.22 -7.76 14.13
CA GLU A 253 1.95 -7.60 15.40
C GLU A 253 2.39 -8.94 16.04
N THR A 254 1.87 -10.07 15.55
CA THR A 254 2.25 -11.40 16.05
C THR A 254 3.61 -11.92 15.54
N VAL A 255 4.30 -11.16 14.69
CA VAL A 255 5.55 -11.58 14.04
C VAL A 255 6.73 -11.62 15.01
N ASP A 256 7.59 -12.62 14.87
CA ASP A 256 8.88 -12.72 15.58
C ASP A 256 9.94 -11.81 14.92
N LEU A 257 9.98 -10.55 15.34
CA LEU A 257 10.94 -9.56 14.84
C LEU A 257 12.41 -9.95 15.09
N ALA A 258 12.69 -10.64 16.20
CA ALA A 258 14.05 -11.07 16.53
C ALA A 258 14.52 -12.13 15.52
N ARG A 259 13.63 -13.02 15.11
CA ARG A 259 13.92 -14.03 14.11
C ARG A 259 14.03 -13.43 12.72
N PHE A 260 13.13 -12.52 12.34
CA PHE A 260 13.26 -11.76 11.09
C PHE A 260 14.63 -11.07 11.02
N LYS A 261 15.08 -10.41 12.09
CA LYS A 261 16.38 -9.74 12.13
C LYS A 261 17.53 -10.70 11.84
N ARG A 262 17.54 -11.91 12.44
CA ARG A 262 18.56 -12.93 12.16
C ARG A 262 18.50 -13.40 10.69
N TYR A 263 17.30 -13.65 10.20
CA TYR A 263 17.07 -14.04 8.81
C TYR A 263 17.54 -12.97 7.82
N PHE A 264 17.22 -11.70 8.06
CA PHE A 264 17.70 -10.58 7.25
C PHE A 264 19.24 -10.58 7.12
N TRP A 265 19.94 -10.68 8.24
CA TRP A 265 21.41 -10.73 8.23
C TRP A 265 21.95 -12.00 7.54
N ALA A 266 21.32 -13.14 7.76
CA ALA A 266 21.70 -14.37 7.09
C ALA A 266 21.51 -14.31 5.56
N CYS A 267 20.47 -13.62 5.09
CA CYS A 267 20.26 -13.32 3.67
C CYS A 267 21.34 -12.36 3.14
N LEU A 268 21.56 -11.25 3.83
CA LEU A 268 22.51 -10.20 3.42
C LEU A 268 23.94 -10.75 3.29
N GLU A 269 24.40 -11.54 4.26
CA GLU A 269 25.72 -12.19 4.24
C GLU A 269 25.90 -13.17 3.07
N ARG A 270 24.80 -13.65 2.49
CA ARG A 270 24.78 -14.55 1.33
C ARG A 270 24.52 -13.84 0.01
N GLY A 271 24.41 -12.50 0.02
CA GLY A 271 24.24 -11.67 -1.17
C GLY A 271 22.77 -11.34 -1.52
N LEU A 272 21.79 -11.71 -0.68
CA LEU A 272 20.40 -11.34 -0.87
C LEU A 272 20.04 -10.15 0.02
N TYR A 273 19.87 -8.98 -0.58
CA TYR A 273 19.46 -7.77 0.13
C TYR A 273 17.93 -7.62 0.13
N LEU A 274 17.33 -7.82 1.29
CA LEU A 274 15.92 -7.58 1.55
C LEU A 274 15.72 -6.19 2.20
N ALA A 275 14.48 -5.72 2.28
CA ALA A 275 14.18 -4.55 3.12
C ALA A 275 14.51 -4.86 4.60
N PRO A 276 15.10 -3.92 5.36
CA PRO A 276 15.53 -4.16 6.75
C PRO A 276 14.37 -4.10 7.75
N SER A 277 13.13 -4.25 7.29
CA SER A 277 11.93 -4.28 8.12
C SER A 277 11.00 -5.42 7.69
N GLN A 278 10.46 -6.15 8.68
CA GLN A 278 9.46 -7.20 8.46
C GLN A 278 8.18 -6.65 7.81
N TYR A 279 7.93 -5.37 7.98
CA TYR A 279 6.71 -4.70 7.54
C TYR A 279 6.78 -4.17 6.10
N GLU A 280 7.86 -4.46 5.40
CA GLU A 280 8.04 -4.07 4.00
C GLU A 280 7.71 -5.23 3.04
N CYS A 281 7.14 -4.87 1.88
CA CYS A 281 6.90 -5.81 0.80
C CYS A 281 8.17 -6.08 0.00
N MET A 282 8.27 -7.27 -0.56
CA MET A 282 9.20 -7.57 -1.65
C MET A 282 8.53 -7.24 -2.99
N PHE A 283 9.30 -6.60 -3.88
CA PHE A 283 8.85 -6.14 -5.19
C PHE A 283 9.75 -6.69 -6.31
N PRO A 284 9.58 -7.96 -6.72
CA PRO A 284 10.27 -8.46 -7.90
C PRO A 284 9.96 -7.62 -9.14
N SER A 285 10.89 -7.59 -10.07
CA SER A 285 10.78 -6.84 -11.32
C SER A 285 11.17 -7.71 -12.51
N LEU A 286 10.95 -7.21 -13.73
CA LEU A 286 11.27 -7.93 -14.97
C LEU A 286 12.78 -8.16 -15.18
N VAL A 287 13.64 -7.44 -14.47
CA VAL A 287 15.10 -7.66 -14.56
C VAL A 287 15.57 -8.84 -13.73
N HIS A 288 14.77 -9.34 -12.78
CA HIS A 288 15.06 -10.59 -12.07
C HIS A 288 14.72 -11.77 -13.00
N GLY A 289 15.75 -12.37 -13.59
CA GLY A 289 15.62 -13.54 -14.44
C GLY A 289 15.42 -14.84 -13.64
N GLU A 290 15.32 -15.97 -14.35
CA GLU A 290 15.17 -17.29 -13.72
C GLU A 290 16.32 -17.59 -12.75
N GLY A 291 17.58 -17.30 -13.15
CA GLY A 291 18.74 -17.49 -12.29
C GLY A 291 18.71 -16.64 -11.01
N ASP A 292 18.17 -15.42 -11.06
CA ASP A 292 18.02 -14.59 -9.86
C ASP A 292 16.96 -15.16 -8.91
N ILE A 293 15.88 -15.72 -9.45
CA ILE A 293 14.83 -16.39 -8.66
C ILE A 293 15.39 -17.66 -8.02
N GLU A 294 16.11 -18.50 -8.78
CA GLU A 294 16.74 -19.72 -8.25
C GLU A 294 17.75 -19.41 -7.15
N GLU A 295 18.61 -18.42 -7.35
CA GLU A 295 19.59 -18.01 -6.34
C GLU A 295 18.94 -17.40 -5.11
N THR A 296 17.88 -16.59 -5.29
CA THR A 296 17.07 -16.06 -4.19
C THR A 296 16.47 -17.20 -3.35
N LEU A 297 15.91 -18.22 -4.00
CA LEU A 297 15.31 -19.37 -3.31
C LEU A 297 16.35 -20.22 -2.58
N ARG A 298 17.53 -20.40 -3.17
CA ARG A 298 18.65 -21.09 -2.52
C ARG A 298 19.09 -20.35 -1.26
N ILE A 299 19.32 -19.03 -1.37
CA ILE A 299 19.72 -18.20 -0.21
C ILE A 299 18.63 -18.19 0.85
N HIS A 300 17.36 -18.06 0.45
CA HIS A 300 16.21 -18.12 1.33
C HIS A 300 16.19 -19.41 2.16
N PHE A 301 16.39 -20.57 1.53
CA PHE A 301 16.47 -21.86 2.20
C PHE A 301 17.61 -21.91 3.23
N ASP A 302 18.84 -21.54 2.79
CA ASP A 302 20.03 -21.57 3.64
C ASP A 302 19.93 -20.59 4.82
N ALA A 303 19.34 -19.41 4.60
CA ALA A 303 19.13 -18.42 5.65
C ALA A 303 18.09 -18.89 6.68
N LEU A 304 16.96 -19.47 6.22
CA LEU A 304 15.97 -20.07 7.13
C LEU A 304 16.59 -21.17 7.98
N LYS A 305 17.34 -22.09 7.37
CA LYS A 305 18.03 -23.18 8.08
C LYS A 305 19.05 -22.67 9.10
N ALA A 306 19.68 -21.53 8.85
CA ALA A 306 20.66 -20.95 9.77
C ALA A 306 20.05 -20.28 11.00
N VAL A 307 18.76 -19.92 10.97
CA VAL A 307 18.08 -19.19 12.06
C VAL A 307 17.07 -20.06 12.83
N HIS A 308 16.94 -21.31 12.43
CA HIS A 308 16.17 -22.38 13.07
C HIS A 308 17.04 -23.50 13.56
#